data_19a5da60d1cb2e5fb37a2e4039ee3748
#
_entry.id   19a5da60d1cb2e5fb37a2e4039ee3748
#
_cell.length_a   1.000
_cell.length_b   1.000
_cell.length_c   1.000
_cell.angle_alpha   90.00
_cell.angle_beta   90.00
_cell.angle_gamma   90.00
#
_symmetry.space_group_name_H-M   'P 1'
#
loop_
_entity.id
_entity.type
_entity.pdbx_description
1 polymer ?
#
loop_
_entity_poly.entity_id
_entity_poly.type
_entity_poly.pdbx_seq_one_letter_code
_entity_poly.pdbx_strand_id
1 'polypeptide(L)'
;MSIAIGAGTSGAGGAFTLTGGSTDQHTGGFITAATGAGTVTTSGAIVVKTFNAGTAGSSGLLSFSSGTTSSGNSGMIAIGTGAATDGRSGSISITIGKGDSGAAGAVTIASGETDASEKTGGAMTITAGHGSSSTAGEGGSLVVSAG
;
A
#
# COMPACT_ATOMS: atom_id res chain seq x y z
N MET A 1 15.08 6.75 19.74
CA MET A 1 14.49 8.10 19.58
C MET A 1 12.97 7.94 19.52
N SER A 2 12.21 8.76 20.25
CA SER A 2 10.74 8.79 20.21
C SER A 2 10.30 10.20 19.90
N ILE A 3 9.37 10.36 18.95
CA ILE A 3 8.74 11.64 18.63
C ILE A 3 7.27 11.50 19.01
N ALA A 4 6.82 12.23 20.03
CA ALA A 4 5.44 12.27 20.47
C ALA A 4 4.86 13.66 20.24
N ILE A 5 3.67 13.74 19.68
CA ILE A 5 2.93 14.99 19.46
C ILE A 5 1.85 15.10 20.54
N GLY A 6 1.65 16.31 21.04
CA GLY A 6 0.73 16.56 22.15
C GLY A 6 -0.72 16.18 21.84
N ALA A 7 -1.40 15.64 22.85
CA ALA A 7 -2.82 15.35 22.80
C ALA A 7 -3.66 16.62 23.03
N GLY A 8 -4.79 16.76 22.37
CA GLY A 8 -5.81 17.77 22.68
C GLY A 8 -6.81 17.24 23.71
N THR A 9 -7.08 18.00 24.76
CA THR A 9 -8.07 17.64 25.79
C THR A 9 -9.46 18.22 25.53
N SER A 10 -9.54 19.32 24.77
CA SER A 10 -10.78 20.02 24.40
C SER A 10 -10.76 20.55 22.95
N GLY A 11 -9.82 20.11 22.14
CA GLY A 11 -9.64 20.49 20.75
C GLY A 11 -8.90 19.42 19.96
N ALA A 12 -8.51 19.73 18.72
CA ALA A 12 -7.75 18.81 17.88
C ALA A 12 -6.36 18.52 18.49
N GLY A 13 -5.89 17.30 18.36
CA GLY A 13 -4.51 16.93 18.65
C GLY A 13 -3.52 17.61 17.70
N GLY A 14 -2.25 17.67 18.09
CA GLY A 14 -1.18 18.21 17.26
C GLY A 14 -0.93 17.37 15.99
N ALA A 15 -0.43 18.00 14.94
CA ALA A 15 -0.05 17.33 13.69
C ALA A 15 1.46 17.06 13.65
N PHE A 16 1.86 15.95 13.02
CA PHE A 16 3.22 15.68 12.61
C PHE A 16 3.31 15.70 11.08
N THR A 17 4.21 16.52 10.54
CA THR A 17 4.45 16.62 9.10
C THR A 17 5.91 16.33 8.79
N LEU A 18 6.16 15.45 7.82
CA LEU A 18 7.49 15.14 7.29
C LEU A 18 7.47 15.40 5.78
N THR A 19 8.30 16.33 5.31
CA THR A 19 8.30 16.79 3.92
C THR A 19 9.72 16.80 3.37
N GLY A 20 9.92 16.24 2.18
CA GLY A 20 11.17 16.40 1.43
C GLY A 20 11.31 17.82 0.88
N GLY A 21 12.55 18.28 0.65
CA GLY A 21 12.81 19.60 0.09
C GLY A 21 12.30 19.73 -1.35
N SER A 22 11.77 20.90 -1.70
CA SER A 22 11.40 21.26 -3.07
C SER A 22 12.56 21.90 -3.83
N THR A 23 12.49 21.88 -5.16
CA THR A 23 13.42 22.58 -6.06
C THR A 23 12.69 23.04 -7.32
N ASP A 24 13.15 24.13 -7.91
CA ASP A 24 12.55 24.71 -9.11
C ASP A 24 13.17 24.14 -10.41
N GLN A 25 14.38 23.57 -10.35
CA GLN A 25 15.13 23.19 -11.54
C GLN A 25 15.66 21.75 -11.55
N HIS A 26 15.53 21.02 -10.46
CA HIS A 26 16.10 19.68 -10.31
C HIS A 26 15.08 18.74 -9.63
N THR A 27 15.51 17.53 -9.34
CA THR A 27 14.68 16.55 -8.61
C THR A 27 14.51 16.96 -7.15
N GLY A 28 13.31 16.96 -6.63
CA GLY A 28 12.99 17.20 -5.22
C GLY A 28 13.60 16.15 -4.28
N GLY A 29 13.69 16.49 -2.99
CA GLY A 29 14.17 15.58 -1.96
C GLY A 29 13.23 14.38 -1.75
N PHE A 30 13.79 13.23 -1.40
CA PHE A 30 13.04 12.01 -1.06
C PHE A 30 12.91 11.83 0.45
N ILE A 31 11.94 11.04 0.87
CA ILE A 31 11.77 10.56 2.24
C ILE A 31 11.95 9.04 2.21
N THR A 32 12.83 8.53 3.09
CA THR A 32 13.04 7.09 3.27
C THR A 32 12.72 6.68 4.70
N ALA A 33 11.88 5.66 4.86
CA ALA A 33 11.65 4.98 6.13
C ALA A 33 12.01 3.51 5.97
N ALA A 34 13.00 3.05 6.70
CA ALA A 34 13.48 1.67 6.66
C ALA A 34 13.69 1.13 8.07
N THR A 35 13.45 -0.15 8.27
CA THR A 35 13.75 -0.84 9.53
C THR A 35 15.18 -1.32 9.55
N GLY A 36 15.66 -1.67 10.74
CA GLY A 36 16.97 -2.31 10.90
C GLY A 36 16.95 -3.75 10.37
N ALA A 37 18.08 -4.17 9.79
CA ALA A 37 18.30 -5.55 9.38
C ALA A 37 18.68 -6.41 10.60
N GLY A 38 18.18 -7.65 10.66
CA GLY A 38 18.69 -8.68 11.54
C GLY A 38 19.70 -9.55 10.77
N THR A 39 20.92 -9.66 11.26
CA THR A 39 21.96 -10.47 10.59
C THR A 39 21.88 -11.96 10.94
N VAL A 40 21.27 -12.30 12.06
CA VAL A 40 21.12 -13.68 12.57
C VAL A 40 19.64 -14.02 12.84
N THR A 41 18.80 -13.00 13.02
CA THR A 41 17.38 -13.13 13.38
C THR A 41 16.50 -12.24 12.51
N THR A 42 15.29 -11.99 12.94
CA THR A 42 14.27 -11.22 12.21
C THR A 42 14.63 -9.73 12.10
N SER A 43 14.38 -9.11 10.96
CA SER A 43 14.42 -7.65 10.77
C SER A 43 13.25 -6.96 11.50
N GLY A 44 13.35 -5.65 11.66
CA GLY A 44 12.26 -4.83 12.23
C GLY A 44 11.00 -4.79 11.35
N ALA A 45 9.90 -4.31 11.90
CA ALA A 45 8.63 -4.11 11.20
C ALA A 45 8.32 -2.62 11.04
N ILE A 46 7.66 -2.24 9.92
CA ILE A 46 6.98 -0.95 9.75
C ILE A 46 5.49 -1.16 9.95
N VAL A 47 4.88 -0.39 10.85
CA VAL A 47 3.44 -0.42 11.09
C VAL A 47 2.87 0.98 10.86
N VAL A 48 2.01 1.13 9.84
CA VAL A 48 1.31 2.38 9.52
C VAL A 48 -0.19 2.12 9.64
N LYS A 49 -0.86 2.81 10.54
CA LYS A 49 -2.31 2.63 10.80
C LYS A 49 -2.93 3.92 11.33
N THR A 50 -4.21 4.12 11.07
CA THR A 50 -5.05 5.07 11.81
C THR A 50 -5.60 4.40 13.08
N PHE A 51 -5.81 5.17 14.14
CA PHE A 51 -6.44 4.65 15.35
C PHE A 51 -7.96 4.52 15.19
N ASN A 52 -8.56 3.68 16.04
CA ASN A 52 -10.00 3.55 16.09
C ASN A 52 -10.65 4.87 16.48
N ALA A 53 -11.80 5.18 15.89
CA ALA A 53 -12.65 6.26 16.36
C ALA A 53 -13.18 5.96 17.76
N GLY A 54 -13.59 7.00 18.50
CA GLY A 54 -14.29 6.88 19.76
C GLY A 54 -15.73 6.35 19.57
N THR A 55 -16.56 6.58 20.58
CA THR A 55 -17.96 6.10 20.59
C THR A 55 -18.85 6.71 19.51
N ALA A 56 -18.48 7.85 18.95
CA ALA A 56 -19.15 8.51 17.83
C ALA A 56 -18.10 9.10 16.89
N GLY A 57 -18.18 8.78 15.62
CA GLY A 57 -17.26 9.28 14.60
C GLY A 57 -16.69 8.16 13.72
N SER A 58 -15.92 8.54 12.70
CA SER A 58 -15.25 7.63 11.78
C SER A 58 -13.75 7.59 12.06
N SER A 59 -13.09 6.46 11.82
CA SER A 59 -11.63 6.38 11.82
C SER A 59 -11.02 7.21 10.70
N GLY A 60 -9.74 7.58 10.84
CA GLY A 60 -9.03 8.39 9.84
C GLY A 60 -8.81 7.64 8.52
N LEU A 61 -8.65 8.39 7.44
CA LEU A 61 -8.23 7.89 6.13
C LEU A 61 -6.73 7.55 6.17
N LEU A 62 -6.35 6.44 5.53
CA LEU A 62 -4.97 6.13 5.15
C LEU A 62 -4.87 6.17 3.63
N SER A 63 -4.05 7.07 3.07
CA SER A 63 -3.92 7.30 1.63
C SER A 63 -2.47 7.14 1.18
N PHE A 64 -2.27 6.33 0.13
CA PHE A 64 -1.01 6.21 -0.59
C PHE A 64 -1.25 6.56 -2.06
N SER A 65 -0.62 7.61 -2.57
CA SER A 65 -0.75 8.02 -3.97
C SER A 65 0.56 8.62 -4.48
N SER A 66 0.85 8.42 -5.75
CA SER A 66 1.85 9.22 -6.45
C SER A 66 1.27 10.58 -6.84
N GLY A 67 2.14 11.57 -7.06
CA GLY A 67 1.74 12.89 -7.54
C GLY A 67 1.26 12.88 -8.99
N THR A 68 0.55 13.93 -9.37
CA THR A 68 0.17 14.22 -10.76
C THR A 68 1.32 14.93 -11.48
N THR A 69 1.32 14.88 -12.81
CA THR A 69 2.25 15.63 -13.66
C THR A 69 1.47 16.36 -14.76
N SER A 70 1.93 17.53 -15.14
CA SER A 70 1.40 18.30 -16.27
C SER A 70 2.09 17.95 -17.58
N SER A 71 3.33 17.43 -17.53
CA SER A 71 4.10 17.04 -18.70
C SER A 71 5.09 15.94 -18.28
N GLY A 72 4.96 14.76 -18.85
CA GLY A 72 5.74 13.58 -18.48
C GLY A 72 4.87 12.50 -17.82
N ASN A 73 5.51 11.52 -17.16
CA ASN A 73 4.83 10.39 -16.53
C ASN A 73 4.67 10.60 -15.02
N SER A 74 3.55 10.19 -14.46
CA SER A 74 3.36 10.10 -13.00
C SER A 74 4.22 8.97 -12.41
N GLY A 75 4.47 9.05 -11.10
CA GLY A 75 5.20 8.01 -10.38
C GLY A 75 4.41 6.71 -10.25
N MET A 76 5.13 5.62 -10.03
CA MET A 76 4.57 4.29 -9.75
C MET A 76 4.37 4.09 -8.23
N ILE A 77 3.34 3.33 -7.85
CA ILE A 77 3.23 2.72 -6.53
C ILE A 77 3.52 1.22 -6.68
N ALA A 78 4.51 0.71 -5.94
CA ALA A 78 4.86 -0.70 -5.93
C ALA A 78 4.59 -1.31 -4.54
N ILE A 79 3.83 -2.40 -4.50
CA ILE A 79 3.54 -3.17 -3.28
C ILE A 79 3.90 -4.63 -3.56
N GLY A 80 4.86 -5.17 -2.83
CA GLY A 80 5.35 -6.52 -3.03
C GLY A 80 6.00 -7.11 -1.80
N THR A 81 6.12 -8.42 -1.78
CA THR A 81 6.92 -9.16 -0.78
C THR A 81 8.25 -9.57 -1.38
N GLY A 82 9.28 -9.68 -0.55
CA GLY A 82 10.60 -10.15 -0.99
C GLY A 82 10.61 -11.64 -1.32
N ALA A 83 11.62 -12.05 -2.09
CA ALA A 83 11.92 -13.46 -2.30
C ALA A 83 12.46 -14.12 -1.02
N ALA A 84 12.18 -15.39 -0.84
CA ALA A 84 12.77 -16.20 0.22
C ALA A 84 13.68 -17.27 -0.40
N THR A 85 14.87 -17.45 0.18
CA THR A 85 15.75 -18.59 -0.08
C THR A 85 15.59 -19.58 1.07
N ASP A 86 15.38 -20.85 0.77
CA ASP A 86 15.14 -21.92 1.75
C ASP A 86 13.93 -21.69 2.67
N GLY A 87 12.94 -20.91 2.22
CA GLY A 87 11.75 -20.59 3.00
C GLY A 87 10.56 -20.23 2.12
N ARG A 88 9.46 -19.83 2.75
CA ARG A 88 8.26 -19.35 2.05
C ARG A 88 8.31 -17.85 1.88
N SER A 89 7.91 -17.34 0.70
CA SER A 89 7.67 -15.91 0.50
C SER A 89 6.52 -15.40 1.39
N GLY A 90 6.52 -14.09 1.67
CA GLY A 90 5.41 -13.43 2.35
C GLY A 90 4.13 -13.39 1.50
N SER A 91 3.01 -13.08 2.13
CA SER A 91 1.72 -12.87 1.47
C SER A 91 1.31 -11.39 1.50
N ILE A 92 0.48 -10.97 0.55
CA ILE A 92 -0.26 -9.70 0.57
C ILE A 92 -1.72 -10.04 0.82
N SER A 93 -2.35 -9.38 1.81
CA SER A 93 -3.77 -9.54 2.12
C SER A 93 -4.48 -8.18 2.02
N ILE A 94 -5.54 -8.10 1.23
CA ILE A 94 -6.41 -6.93 1.11
C ILE A 94 -7.81 -7.36 1.51
N THR A 95 -8.30 -6.82 2.63
CA THR A 95 -9.61 -7.20 3.20
C THR A 95 -10.40 -5.98 3.61
N ILE A 96 -11.70 -6.04 3.42
CA ILE A 96 -12.64 -5.07 3.96
C ILE A 96 -13.29 -5.66 5.21
N GLY A 97 -13.28 -4.90 6.29
CA GLY A 97 -13.91 -5.31 7.55
C GLY A 97 -15.43 -5.44 7.41
N LYS A 98 -16.05 -6.25 8.27
CA LYS A 98 -17.49 -6.39 8.35
C LYS A 98 -18.13 -5.07 8.81
N GLY A 99 -19.17 -4.63 8.13
CA GLY A 99 -20.14 -3.66 8.63
C GLY A 99 -21.36 -4.40 9.20
N ASP A 100 -21.90 -3.89 10.30
CA ASP A 100 -23.11 -4.42 10.95
C ASP A 100 -24.32 -3.50 10.78
N SER A 101 -24.12 -2.32 10.19
CA SER A 101 -25.17 -1.35 9.88
C SER A 101 -24.85 -0.65 8.57
N GLY A 102 -25.75 -0.69 7.60
CA GLY A 102 -25.57 -0.14 6.27
C GLY A 102 -24.88 -1.09 5.28
N ALA A 103 -24.57 -0.58 4.10
CA ALA A 103 -23.85 -1.34 3.07
C ALA A 103 -22.37 -1.55 3.44
N ALA A 104 -21.83 -2.70 3.11
CA ALA A 104 -20.41 -3.00 3.28
C ALA A 104 -19.54 -2.14 2.33
N GLY A 105 -18.27 -1.94 2.71
CA GLY A 105 -17.28 -1.31 1.85
C GLY A 105 -16.92 -2.18 0.64
N ALA A 106 -16.44 -1.57 -0.44
CA ALA A 106 -16.03 -2.24 -1.67
C ALA A 106 -14.51 -2.21 -1.85
N VAL A 107 -13.97 -3.20 -2.56
CA VAL A 107 -12.63 -3.16 -3.18
C VAL A 107 -12.81 -2.84 -4.66
N THR A 108 -12.21 -1.73 -5.12
CA THR A 108 -12.23 -1.35 -6.53
C THR A 108 -10.80 -1.38 -7.08
N ILE A 109 -10.59 -2.10 -8.17
CA ILE A 109 -9.33 -2.15 -8.89
C ILE A 109 -9.63 -1.81 -10.34
N ALA A 110 -9.05 -0.72 -10.86
CA ALA A 110 -9.24 -0.26 -12.22
C ALA A 110 -7.90 0.10 -12.86
N SER A 111 -7.75 -0.22 -14.13
CA SER A 111 -6.62 0.23 -14.93
C SER A 111 -6.84 1.65 -15.44
N GLY A 112 -5.75 2.34 -15.81
CA GLY A 112 -5.82 3.71 -16.30
C GLY A 112 -6.46 3.83 -17.67
N GLU A 113 -7.19 4.92 -17.89
CA GLU A 113 -7.76 5.32 -19.18
C GLU A 113 -6.78 6.18 -19.98
N THR A 114 -6.98 6.29 -21.28
CA THR A 114 -6.26 7.22 -22.16
C THR A 114 -7.20 7.83 -23.18
N ASP A 115 -7.10 9.13 -23.35
CA ASP A 115 -7.79 9.89 -24.43
C ASP A 115 -6.90 10.07 -25.66
N ALA A 116 -5.67 9.56 -25.62
CA ALA A 116 -4.73 9.73 -26.73
C ALA A 116 -5.11 8.83 -27.92
N SER A 117 -5.17 9.43 -29.13
CA SER A 117 -5.45 8.71 -30.37
C SER A 117 -4.42 7.59 -30.59
N GLU A 118 -4.86 6.44 -31.08
CA GLU A 118 -4.07 5.26 -31.41
C GLU A 118 -3.30 4.65 -30.21
N LYS A 119 -3.71 4.96 -28.96
CA LYS A 119 -3.16 4.37 -27.74
C LYS A 119 -4.20 3.50 -27.06
N THR A 120 -3.74 2.47 -26.37
CA THR A 120 -4.59 1.55 -25.60
C THR A 120 -4.58 1.92 -24.13
N GLY A 121 -5.70 1.76 -23.46
CA GLY A 121 -5.79 1.87 -21.99
C GLY A 121 -4.91 0.85 -21.28
N GLY A 122 -4.68 1.06 -19.98
CA GLY A 122 -3.88 0.17 -19.16
C GLY A 122 -4.50 -1.24 -19.07
N ALA A 123 -3.67 -2.27 -19.08
CA ALA A 123 -4.11 -3.66 -18.87
C ALA A 123 -4.16 -3.99 -17.37
N MET A 124 -5.10 -4.85 -16.97
CA MET A 124 -5.11 -5.53 -15.67
C MET A 124 -4.78 -7.00 -15.90
N THR A 125 -3.76 -7.51 -15.19
CA THR A 125 -3.36 -8.91 -15.26
C THR A 125 -3.40 -9.54 -13.88
N ILE A 126 -4.12 -10.66 -13.74
CA ILE A 126 -4.18 -11.45 -12.51
C ILE A 126 -3.71 -12.86 -12.85
N THR A 127 -2.60 -13.29 -12.24
CA THR A 127 -1.98 -14.58 -12.53
C THR A 127 -1.71 -15.33 -11.23
N ALA A 128 -2.11 -16.60 -11.19
CA ALA A 128 -1.73 -17.49 -10.10
C ALA A 128 -0.26 -17.92 -10.23
N GLY A 129 0.37 -18.26 -9.11
CA GLY A 129 1.78 -18.66 -9.07
C GLY A 129 2.03 -19.95 -9.84
N HIS A 130 3.17 -20.07 -10.49
CA HIS A 130 3.62 -21.28 -11.16
C HIS A 130 4.42 -22.18 -10.19
N GLY A 131 4.07 -23.45 -10.14
CA GLY A 131 4.88 -24.48 -9.49
C GLY A 131 5.90 -25.06 -10.47
N SER A 132 7.19 -24.90 -10.21
CA SER A 132 8.27 -25.30 -11.12
C SER A 132 9.01 -26.60 -10.71
N SER A 133 8.54 -27.32 -9.67
CA SER A 133 9.17 -28.57 -9.26
C SER A 133 8.99 -29.64 -10.32
N SER A 134 10.07 -30.34 -10.66
CA SER A 134 10.05 -31.47 -11.60
C SER A 134 9.40 -32.73 -11.06
N THR A 135 9.14 -32.80 -9.74
CA THR A 135 8.64 -34.03 -9.10
C THR A 135 7.21 -33.95 -8.59
N ALA A 136 6.71 -32.80 -8.18
CA ALA A 136 5.33 -32.62 -7.68
C ALA A 136 4.93 -31.15 -7.50
N GLY A 137 5.45 -30.24 -8.32
CA GLY A 137 5.09 -28.82 -8.25
C GLY A 137 3.74 -28.54 -8.92
N GLU A 138 2.74 -28.16 -8.14
CA GLU A 138 1.47 -27.69 -8.67
C GLU A 138 1.43 -26.16 -8.70
N GLY A 139 0.79 -25.58 -9.71
CA GLY A 139 0.51 -24.15 -9.77
C GLY A 139 -0.55 -23.73 -8.75
N GLY A 140 -0.53 -22.48 -8.33
CA GLY A 140 -1.58 -21.90 -7.51
C GLY A 140 -2.90 -21.77 -8.27
N SER A 141 -4.02 -21.72 -7.56
CA SER A 141 -5.34 -21.50 -8.15
C SER A 141 -5.72 -20.00 -8.06
N LEU A 142 -6.47 -19.53 -9.05
CA LEU A 142 -7.23 -18.28 -8.99
C LEU A 142 -8.70 -18.63 -8.78
N VAL A 143 -9.26 -18.20 -7.64
CA VAL A 143 -10.67 -18.42 -7.32
C VAL A 143 -11.39 -17.07 -7.30
N VAL A 144 -12.43 -16.94 -8.12
CA VAL A 144 -13.34 -15.78 -8.14
C VAL A 144 -14.73 -16.32 -7.82
N SER A 145 -15.32 -15.88 -6.72
CA SER A 145 -16.66 -16.30 -6.32
C SER A 145 -17.53 -15.09 -5.98
N ALA A 146 -18.80 -15.16 -6.38
CA ALA A 146 -19.83 -14.24 -5.90
C ALA A 146 -20.52 -14.83 -4.66
N GLY A 147 -20.94 -13.97 -3.74
CA GLY A 147 -21.71 -14.36 -2.55
C GLY A 147 -23.21 -14.42 -2.82
#